data_917bebf7d78b94667cf19c3739d33e82
#
_entry.id   917bebf7d78b94667cf19c3739d33e82
#
_cell.length_a   1.000
_cell.length_b   1.000
_cell.length_c   1.000
_cell.angle_alpha   90.00
_cell.angle_beta   90.00
_cell.angle_gamma   90.00
#
_symmetry.space_group_name_H-M   'P 1'
#
loop_
_entity.id
_entity.type
_entity.pdbx_description
1 polymer ?
#
loop_
_entity_poly.entity_id
_entity_poly.type
_entity_poly.pdbx_seq_one_letter_code
_entity_poly.pdbx_strand_id
1 'polypeptide(L)'
;LIHFDSHFDLAWDPPLYAGSQWAPLLALPNVEVGNYCQIGIRGLRQVPAEAEIARRLGHGVWTMADVDRQGIEAVVDAAIARATDGTQGVYVSFDIDVVDPVYCPAQKYPEPAGLTSKQAITALRRIGHAAEVKGFDLCCLGPQYDDRVGTGSHLAARLFVEVLAAMAWRRAGGATPAP
;
A
#
# COMPACT_ATOMS: atom_id res chain seq x y z
N LEU A 1 -10.36 -0.53 -0.25
CA LEU A 1 -9.04 -1.16 -0.41
C LEU A 1 -7.96 -0.08 -0.46
N ILE A 2 -6.91 -0.21 0.35
CA ILE A 2 -5.71 0.63 0.29
C ILE A 2 -4.54 -0.25 -0.13
N HIS A 3 -3.92 0.08 -1.25
CA HIS A 3 -2.82 -0.67 -1.84
C HIS A 3 -1.56 0.22 -1.88
N PHE A 4 -0.51 -0.24 -1.23
CA PHE A 4 0.82 0.34 -1.29
C PHE A 4 1.66 -0.46 -2.29
N ASP A 5 2.21 0.21 -3.29
CA ASP A 5 2.99 -0.44 -4.34
C ASP A 5 3.78 0.61 -5.14
N SER A 6 4.89 0.24 -5.70
CA SER A 6 5.56 1.04 -6.72
C SER A 6 4.88 0.91 -8.09
N HIS A 7 4.11 -0.16 -8.34
CA HIS A 7 3.48 -0.50 -9.61
C HIS A 7 1.95 -0.34 -9.56
N PHE A 8 1.32 -0.20 -10.73
CA PHE A 8 -0.15 -0.16 -10.81
C PHE A 8 -0.79 -1.53 -10.62
N ASP A 9 -0.18 -2.58 -11.13
CA ASP A 9 -0.71 -3.95 -11.10
C ASP A 9 -2.14 -4.07 -11.66
N LEU A 10 -2.41 -3.30 -12.71
CA LEU A 10 -3.71 -3.20 -13.37
C LEU A 10 -3.74 -3.88 -14.74
N ALA A 11 -2.74 -4.71 -15.06
CA ALA A 11 -2.74 -5.45 -16.30
C ALA A 11 -4.00 -6.34 -16.42
N TRP A 12 -4.63 -6.32 -17.60
CA TRP A 12 -5.88 -7.04 -17.83
C TRP A 12 -5.72 -8.27 -18.73
N ASP A 13 -4.62 -8.38 -19.44
CA ASP A 13 -4.44 -9.41 -20.45
C ASP A 13 -4.16 -10.80 -19.84
N PRO A 14 -4.93 -11.84 -20.22
CA PRO A 14 -4.63 -13.20 -19.83
C PRO A 14 -3.36 -13.74 -20.53
N PRO A 15 -2.63 -14.69 -19.90
CA PRO A 15 -2.91 -15.30 -18.60
C PRO A 15 -2.64 -14.33 -17.44
N LEU A 16 -3.44 -14.42 -16.38
CA LEU A 16 -3.22 -13.59 -15.18
C LEU A 16 -1.87 -13.94 -14.53
N TYR A 17 -1.17 -12.91 -14.07
CA TYR A 17 0.16 -13.01 -13.45
C TYR A 17 0.29 -12.00 -12.32
N ALA A 18 1.42 -12.01 -11.60
CA ALA A 18 1.75 -10.93 -10.68
C ALA A 18 1.78 -9.60 -11.47
N GLY A 19 1.05 -8.59 -11.02
CA GLY A 19 0.82 -7.35 -11.78
C GLY A 19 -0.54 -7.30 -12.46
N SER A 20 -1.40 -8.31 -12.32
CA SER A 20 -2.75 -8.32 -12.90
C SER A 20 -3.86 -8.62 -11.89
N GLN A 21 -3.56 -8.64 -10.60
CA GLN A 21 -4.52 -9.07 -9.57
C GLN A 21 -5.65 -8.06 -9.36
N TRP A 22 -5.40 -6.78 -9.54
CA TRP A 22 -6.40 -5.76 -9.20
C TRP A 22 -7.48 -5.59 -10.26
N ALA A 23 -7.13 -5.69 -11.54
CA ALA A 23 -8.11 -5.50 -12.60
C ALA A 23 -9.31 -6.47 -12.50
N PRO A 24 -9.13 -7.81 -12.34
CA PRO A 24 -10.25 -8.72 -12.15
C PRO A 24 -10.96 -8.53 -10.80
N LEU A 25 -10.25 -8.12 -9.74
CA LEU A 25 -10.87 -7.83 -8.44
C LEU A 25 -11.81 -6.63 -8.54
N LEU A 26 -11.37 -5.55 -9.19
CA LEU A 26 -12.16 -4.33 -9.37
C LEU A 26 -13.37 -4.51 -10.28
N ALA A 27 -13.42 -5.58 -11.06
CA ALA A 27 -14.59 -5.94 -11.89
C ALA A 27 -15.67 -6.71 -11.12
N LEU A 28 -15.42 -7.10 -9.87
CA LEU A 28 -16.44 -7.81 -9.07
C LEU A 28 -17.58 -6.88 -8.68
N PRO A 29 -18.84 -7.38 -8.71
CA PRO A 29 -20.01 -6.54 -8.52
C PRO A 29 -20.18 -5.97 -7.10
N ASN A 30 -19.42 -6.50 -6.14
CA ASN A 30 -19.42 -6.07 -4.74
C ASN A 30 -18.21 -5.22 -4.38
N VAL A 31 -17.41 -4.82 -5.36
CA VAL A 31 -16.25 -3.94 -5.18
C VAL A 31 -16.57 -2.56 -5.75
N GLU A 32 -16.57 -1.56 -4.89
CA GLU A 32 -16.73 -0.17 -5.29
C GLU A 32 -15.36 0.41 -5.68
N VAL A 33 -15.17 0.67 -6.97
CA VAL A 33 -13.91 1.19 -7.52
C VAL A 33 -13.54 2.55 -6.89
N GLY A 34 -14.53 3.36 -6.57
CA GLY A 34 -14.34 4.65 -5.88
C GLY A 34 -13.57 4.52 -4.56
N ASN A 35 -13.69 3.39 -3.88
CA ASN A 35 -13.04 3.10 -2.59
C ASN A 35 -11.65 2.44 -2.73
N TYR A 36 -11.16 2.25 -3.96
CA TYR A 36 -9.81 1.77 -4.21
C TYR A 36 -8.80 2.91 -4.18
N CYS A 37 -7.68 2.68 -3.50
CA CYS A 37 -6.62 3.67 -3.31
C CYS A 37 -5.26 3.02 -3.56
N GLN A 38 -4.42 3.65 -4.37
CA GLN A 38 -3.02 3.26 -4.61
C GLN A 38 -2.07 4.34 -4.12
N ILE A 39 -1.03 3.95 -3.39
CA ILE A 39 -0.03 4.86 -2.82
C ILE A 39 1.37 4.35 -3.16
N GLY A 40 2.21 5.23 -3.72
CA GLY A 40 3.62 4.94 -3.94
C GLY A 40 4.05 4.73 -5.38
N ILE A 41 3.14 4.84 -6.33
CA ILE A 41 3.38 4.61 -7.76
C ILE A 41 4.58 5.44 -8.24
N ARG A 42 5.57 4.75 -8.84
CA ARG A 42 6.79 5.37 -9.39
C ARG A 42 7.58 4.43 -10.30
N GLY A 43 8.71 4.92 -10.80
CA GLY A 43 9.74 4.13 -11.45
C GLY A 43 9.52 3.87 -12.94
N LEU A 44 10.40 3.05 -13.52
CA LEU A 44 10.50 2.82 -14.95
C LEU A 44 9.71 1.61 -15.44
N ARG A 45 9.18 0.80 -14.52
CA ARG A 45 8.44 -0.43 -14.86
C ARG A 45 6.95 -0.19 -15.09
N GLN A 46 6.53 1.08 -15.10
CA GLN A 46 5.13 1.42 -15.35
C GLN A 46 4.76 1.14 -16.80
N VAL A 47 3.68 0.42 -16.99
CA VAL A 47 3.12 0.18 -18.32
C VAL A 47 2.18 1.34 -18.66
N PRO A 48 2.39 2.09 -19.75
CA PRO A 48 1.53 3.24 -20.07
C PRO A 48 0.04 2.89 -20.15
N ALA A 49 -0.29 1.67 -20.58
CA ALA A 49 -1.68 1.20 -20.62
C ALA A 49 -2.31 1.12 -19.21
N GLU A 50 -1.55 0.74 -18.19
CA GLU A 50 -2.06 0.66 -16.81
C GLU A 50 -2.34 2.05 -16.23
N ALA A 51 -1.49 3.03 -16.53
CA ALA A 51 -1.74 4.42 -16.15
C ALA A 51 -3.04 4.96 -16.79
N GLU A 52 -3.32 4.60 -18.03
CA GLU A 52 -4.56 4.95 -18.70
C GLU A 52 -5.76 4.22 -18.08
N ILE A 53 -5.63 2.95 -17.71
CA ILE A 53 -6.63 2.19 -16.97
C ILE A 53 -6.93 2.89 -15.62
N ALA A 54 -5.90 3.23 -14.85
CA ALA A 54 -6.03 3.94 -13.58
C ALA A 54 -6.81 5.26 -13.75
N ARG A 55 -6.46 6.03 -14.77
CA ARG A 55 -7.14 7.30 -15.08
C ARG A 55 -8.63 7.10 -15.44
N ARG A 56 -8.96 6.04 -16.19
CA ARG A 56 -10.37 5.71 -16.55
C ARG A 56 -11.17 5.21 -15.38
N LEU A 57 -10.58 4.41 -14.50
CA LEU A 57 -11.21 3.90 -13.30
C LEU A 57 -11.53 5.02 -12.31
N GLY A 58 -10.74 6.09 -12.28
CA GLY A 58 -10.98 7.23 -11.40
C GLY A 58 -10.82 6.91 -9.91
N HIS A 59 -10.14 5.82 -9.57
CA HIS A 59 -9.82 5.49 -8.18
C HIS A 59 -8.76 6.45 -7.60
N GLY A 60 -8.49 6.36 -6.32
CA GLY A 60 -7.48 7.20 -5.67
C GLY A 60 -6.06 6.75 -6.04
N VAL A 61 -5.26 7.63 -6.64
CA VAL A 61 -3.84 7.35 -6.94
C VAL A 61 -2.98 8.46 -6.38
N TRP A 62 -2.01 8.09 -5.54
CA TRP A 62 -0.97 8.99 -5.02
C TRP A 62 0.39 8.43 -5.39
N THR A 63 1.07 9.13 -6.28
CA THR A 63 2.45 8.82 -6.68
C THR A 63 3.43 9.18 -5.56
N MET A 64 4.68 8.70 -5.65
CA MET A 64 5.72 9.17 -4.74
C MET A 64 5.94 10.68 -4.81
N ALA A 65 5.77 11.31 -5.97
CA ALA A 65 5.81 12.76 -6.10
C ALA A 65 4.68 13.45 -5.32
N ASP A 66 3.52 12.80 -5.17
CA ASP A 66 2.45 13.28 -4.31
C ASP A 66 2.78 13.14 -2.83
N VAL A 67 3.40 12.02 -2.44
CA VAL A 67 3.90 11.79 -1.08
C VAL A 67 4.95 12.83 -0.70
N ASP A 68 5.89 13.13 -1.59
CA ASP A 68 6.93 14.14 -1.36
C ASP A 68 6.36 15.54 -1.20
N ARG A 69 5.34 15.88 -1.98
CA ARG A 69 4.71 17.20 -1.94
C ARG A 69 3.78 17.40 -0.75
N GLN A 70 3.01 16.39 -0.38
CA GLN A 70 1.93 16.49 0.60
C GLN A 70 2.32 15.94 1.98
N GLY A 71 3.31 15.05 2.03
CA GLY A 71 3.65 14.24 3.18
C GLY A 71 2.81 12.96 3.26
N ILE A 72 3.42 11.88 3.77
CA ILE A 72 2.77 10.56 3.86
C ILE A 72 1.51 10.58 4.73
N GLU A 73 1.46 11.39 5.76
CA GLU A 73 0.33 11.47 6.67
C GLU A 73 -0.92 12.01 5.97
N ALA A 74 -0.79 13.11 5.23
CA ALA A 74 -1.90 13.69 4.48
C ALA A 74 -2.40 12.76 3.37
N VAL A 75 -1.49 12.09 2.67
CA VAL A 75 -1.84 11.10 1.64
C VAL A 75 -2.62 9.94 2.24
N VAL A 76 -2.16 9.41 3.36
CA VAL A 76 -2.82 8.29 4.05
C VAL A 76 -4.20 8.71 4.58
N ASP A 77 -4.34 9.92 5.13
CA ASP A 77 -5.65 10.41 5.57
C ASP A 77 -6.65 10.51 4.43
N ALA A 78 -6.22 11.03 3.29
CA ALA A 78 -7.05 11.10 2.09
C ALA A 78 -7.45 9.70 1.59
N ALA A 79 -6.51 8.75 1.62
CA ALA A 79 -6.78 7.36 1.26
C ALA A 79 -7.75 6.68 2.24
N ILE A 80 -7.60 6.89 3.56
CA ILE A 80 -8.52 6.38 4.57
C ILE A 80 -9.92 6.94 4.34
N ALA A 81 -10.05 8.25 4.21
CA ALA A 81 -11.35 8.90 3.99
C ALA A 81 -12.06 8.32 2.77
N ARG A 82 -11.33 8.12 1.67
CA ARG A 82 -11.87 7.54 0.44
C ARG A 82 -12.22 6.06 0.60
N ALA A 83 -11.31 5.26 1.17
CA ALA A 83 -11.50 3.81 1.29
C ALA A 83 -12.60 3.43 2.30
N THR A 84 -12.92 4.31 3.25
CA THR A 84 -13.95 4.06 4.26
C THR A 84 -15.32 4.65 3.92
N ASP A 85 -15.44 5.40 2.84
CA ASP A 85 -16.70 6.01 2.43
C ASP A 85 -17.74 4.92 2.09
N GLY A 86 -18.80 4.86 2.89
CA GLY A 86 -19.86 3.86 2.74
C GLY A 86 -19.44 2.41 3.00
N THR A 87 -18.28 2.15 3.60
CA THR A 87 -17.77 0.79 3.88
C THR A 87 -17.69 0.48 5.37
N GLN A 88 -17.69 -0.82 5.71
CA GLN A 88 -17.57 -1.30 7.10
C GLN A 88 -16.12 -1.44 7.57
N GLY A 89 -15.14 -1.18 6.70
CA GLY A 89 -13.73 -1.30 6.99
C GLY A 89 -12.89 -1.42 5.73
N VAL A 90 -11.58 -1.52 5.93
CA VAL A 90 -10.61 -1.55 4.83
C VAL A 90 -9.83 -2.85 4.79
N TYR A 91 -9.47 -3.25 3.59
CA TYR A 91 -8.39 -4.21 3.35
C TYR A 91 -7.14 -3.41 2.96
N VAL A 92 -5.99 -3.76 3.51
CA VAL A 92 -4.72 -3.13 3.19
C VAL A 92 -3.80 -4.17 2.58
N SER A 93 -3.37 -3.95 1.34
CA SER A 93 -2.34 -4.73 0.68
C SER A 93 -1.06 -3.89 0.61
N PHE A 94 0.04 -4.46 1.08
CA PHE A 94 1.32 -3.76 1.15
C PHE A 94 2.36 -4.53 0.33
N ASP A 95 2.57 -4.11 -0.92
CA ASP A 95 3.75 -4.58 -1.65
C ASP A 95 4.99 -3.93 -1.05
N ILE A 96 5.96 -4.77 -0.66
CA ILE A 96 7.16 -4.27 0.03
C ILE A 96 8.02 -3.38 -0.87
N ASP A 97 7.86 -3.47 -2.18
CA ASP A 97 8.63 -2.64 -3.11
C ASP A 97 8.18 -1.18 -3.18
N VAL A 98 7.07 -0.82 -2.50
CA VAL A 98 6.74 0.58 -2.23
C VAL A 98 7.82 1.28 -1.40
N VAL A 99 8.52 0.52 -0.55
CA VAL A 99 9.65 1.01 0.25
C VAL A 99 10.89 1.16 -0.63
N ASP A 100 11.69 2.20 -0.38
CA ASP A 100 12.96 2.36 -1.06
C ASP A 100 13.91 1.19 -0.75
N PRO A 101 14.57 0.60 -1.76
CA PRO A 101 15.46 -0.56 -1.57
C PRO A 101 16.63 -0.33 -0.59
N VAL A 102 16.98 0.93 -0.31
CA VAL A 102 17.95 1.26 0.75
C VAL A 102 17.44 0.83 2.14
N TYR A 103 16.15 0.88 2.38
CA TYR A 103 15.54 0.46 3.66
C TYR A 103 15.03 -0.99 3.63
N CYS A 104 14.76 -1.53 2.46
CA CYS A 104 14.31 -2.90 2.29
C CYS A 104 14.98 -3.55 1.08
N PRO A 105 16.17 -4.14 1.21
CA PRO A 105 16.83 -4.83 0.10
C PRO A 105 16.13 -6.13 -0.33
N ALA A 106 15.28 -6.70 0.52
CA ALA A 106 14.55 -7.95 0.28
C ALA A 106 13.41 -7.81 -0.73
N GLN A 107 13.65 -7.19 -1.88
CA GLN A 107 12.65 -6.95 -2.92
C GLN A 107 13.01 -7.65 -4.21
N LYS A 108 12.00 -8.22 -4.88
CA LYS A 108 12.19 -8.83 -6.21
C LYS A 108 12.26 -7.77 -7.32
N TYR A 109 11.53 -6.68 -7.16
CA TYR A 109 11.41 -5.61 -8.16
C TYR A 109 11.74 -4.25 -7.53
N PRO A 110 13.00 -4.02 -7.16
CA PRO A 110 13.38 -2.79 -6.47
C PRO A 110 13.23 -1.57 -7.41
N GLU A 111 12.55 -0.55 -6.93
CA GLU A 111 12.44 0.76 -7.56
C GLU A 111 12.95 1.85 -6.59
N PRO A 112 13.94 2.66 -6.98
CA PRO A 112 14.45 3.75 -6.15
C PRO A 112 13.41 4.84 -5.87
N ALA A 113 13.73 5.74 -4.93
CA ALA A 113 12.89 6.86 -4.52
C ALA A 113 11.53 6.45 -3.95
N GLY A 114 11.52 5.36 -3.17
CA GLY A 114 10.34 4.86 -2.46
C GLY A 114 10.16 5.46 -1.07
N LEU A 115 9.21 4.89 -0.33
CA LEU A 115 8.98 5.27 1.06
C LEU A 115 10.21 4.93 1.92
N THR A 116 10.53 5.82 2.84
CA THR A 116 11.44 5.47 3.93
C THR A 116 10.77 4.47 4.88
N SER A 117 11.55 3.72 5.64
CA SER A 117 11.02 2.82 6.68
C SER A 117 10.13 3.57 7.68
N LYS A 118 10.49 4.82 8.02
CA LYS A 118 9.68 5.67 8.91
C LYS A 118 8.32 6.01 8.29
N GLN A 119 8.27 6.38 7.01
CA GLN A 119 7.02 6.67 6.32
C GLN A 119 6.11 5.45 6.24
N ALA A 120 6.66 4.27 5.93
CA ALA A 120 5.91 3.02 5.89
C ALA A 120 5.29 2.67 7.27
N ILE A 121 6.08 2.78 8.34
CA ILE A 121 5.59 2.58 9.71
C ILE A 121 4.50 3.59 10.06
N THR A 122 4.71 4.87 9.77
CA THR A 122 3.74 5.93 10.03
C THR A 122 2.42 5.67 9.30
N ALA A 123 2.49 5.30 8.02
CA ALA A 123 1.32 5.00 7.20
C ALA A 123 0.46 3.86 7.80
N LEU A 124 1.09 2.73 8.13
CA LEU A 124 0.38 1.57 8.65
C LEU A 124 -0.18 1.79 10.05
N ARG A 125 0.55 2.48 10.93
CA ARG A 125 0.03 2.89 12.24
C ARG A 125 -1.21 3.77 12.09
N ARG A 126 -1.14 4.76 11.20
CA ARG A 126 -2.24 5.70 11.00
C ARG A 126 -3.49 5.00 10.50
N ILE A 127 -3.36 4.10 9.54
CA ILE A 127 -4.49 3.28 9.05
C ILE A 127 -5.07 2.43 10.18
N GLY A 128 -4.23 1.70 10.92
CA GLY A 128 -4.69 0.82 11.99
C GLY A 128 -5.38 1.56 13.15
N HIS A 129 -4.99 2.82 13.42
CA HIS A 129 -5.67 3.66 14.41
C HIS A 129 -6.98 4.25 13.88
N ALA A 130 -7.02 4.70 12.63
CA ALA A 130 -8.14 5.47 12.10
C ALA A 130 -9.24 4.61 11.45
N ALA A 131 -8.90 3.45 10.88
CA ALA A 131 -9.83 2.60 10.15
C ALA A 131 -10.01 1.21 10.79
N GLU A 132 -11.19 0.60 10.57
CA GLU A 132 -11.41 -0.81 10.89
C GLU A 132 -10.72 -1.67 9.81
N VAL A 133 -9.52 -2.15 10.10
CA VAL A 133 -8.78 -3.03 9.18
C VAL A 133 -9.37 -4.44 9.28
N LYS A 134 -9.94 -4.92 8.17
CA LYS A 134 -10.55 -6.26 8.04
C LYS A 134 -9.55 -7.30 7.55
N GLY A 135 -8.53 -6.89 6.82
CA GLY A 135 -7.46 -7.75 6.34
C GLY A 135 -6.22 -6.93 6.03
N PHE A 136 -5.08 -7.58 6.17
CA PHE A 136 -3.76 -7.03 5.85
C PHE A 136 -2.90 -8.12 5.24
N ASP A 137 -2.28 -7.84 4.12
CA ASP A 137 -1.20 -8.66 3.57
C ASP A 137 0.05 -7.82 3.32
N LEU A 138 1.18 -8.50 3.27
CA LEU A 138 2.45 -7.95 2.81
C LEU A 138 3.02 -8.93 1.80
N CYS A 139 3.26 -8.48 0.59
CA CYS A 139 3.69 -9.29 -0.53
C CYS A 139 5.07 -8.87 -1.09
N CYS A 140 5.55 -9.61 -2.08
CA CYS A 140 6.80 -9.39 -2.82
C CYS A 140 8.08 -9.38 -1.97
N LEU A 141 8.00 -9.81 -0.69
CA LEU A 141 9.18 -10.00 0.14
C LEU A 141 9.97 -11.21 -0.35
N GLY A 142 11.21 -10.97 -0.73
CA GLY A 142 12.17 -11.98 -1.17
C GLY A 142 13.36 -12.09 -0.23
N PRO A 143 13.30 -12.89 0.86
CA PRO A 143 14.41 -12.99 1.81
C PRO A 143 15.74 -13.42 1.18
N GLN A 144 15.70 -14.11 0.04
CA GLN A 144 16.89 -14.48 -0.72
C GLN A 144 17.65 -13.30 -1.34
N TYR A 145 17.01 -12.13 -1.41
CA TYR A 145 17.62 -10.89 -1.90
C TYR A 145 18.04 -9.95 -0.76
N ASP A 146 17.75 -10.34 0.49
CA ASP A 146 18.04 -9.51 1.65
C ASP A 146 19.54 -9.37 1.91
N ASP A 147 19.90 -8.39 2.68
CA ASP A 147 21.27 -8.26 3.16
C ASP A 147 21.61 -9.36 4.19
N ARG A 148 22.90 -9.42 4.56
CA ARG A 148 23.41 -10.48 5.45
C ARG A 148 22.79 -10.47 6.85
N VAL A 149 22.21 -9.37 7.28
CA VAL A 149 21.60 -9.22 8.62
C VAL A 149 20.08 -9.25 8.58
N GLY A 150 19.47 -9.34 7.39
CA GLY A 150 18.03 -9.48 7.23
C GLY A 150 17.27 -8.16 7.41
N THR A 151 17.83 -7.04 6.98
CA THR A 151 17.26 -5.70 7.17
C THR A 151 15.83 -5.60 6.61
N GLY A 152 15.60 -6.08 5.39
CA GLY A 152 14.28 -6.04 4.75
C GLY A 152 13.29 -6.96 5.42
N SER A 153 13.69 -8.19 5.76
CA SER A 153 12.85 -9.16 6.47
C SER A 153 12.46 -8.65 7.87
N HIS A 154 13.40 -7.99 8.57
CA HIS A 154 13.13 -7.37 9.86
C HIS A 154 12.14 -6.21 9.74
N LEU A 155 12.30 -5.36 8.71
CA LEU A 155 11.34 -4.29 8.44
C LEU A 155 9.94 -4.85 8.15
N ALA A 156 9.82 -5.88 7.31
CA ALA A 156 8.54 -6.51 7.02
C ALA A 156 7.84 -7.04 8.29
N ALA A 157 8.58 -7.75 9.16
CA ALA A 157 8.06 -8.20 10.44
C ALA A 157 7.62 -7.02 11.32
N ARG A 158 8.40 -5.93 11.34
CA ARG A 158 8.04 -4.71 12.07
C ARG A 158 6.75 -4.08 11.55
N LEU A 159 6.53 -4.03 10.25
CA LEU A 159 5.31 -3.47 9.65
C LEU A 159 4.06 -4.26 10.07
N PHE A 160 4.14 -5.59 10.13
CA PHE A 160 3.05 -6.42 10.69
C PHE A 160 2.74 -6.08 12.14
N VAL A 161 3.76 -5.98 12.97
CA VAL A 161 3.59 -5.64 14.40
C VAL A 161 2.94 -4.27 14.57
N GLU A 162 3.32 -3.28 13.77
CA GLU A 162 2.77 -1.93 13.83
C GLU A 162 1.28 -1.88 13.50
N VAL A 163 0.89 -2.56 12.43
CA VAL A 163 -0.53 -2.64 12.06
C VAL A 163 -1.34 -3.36 13.14
N LEU A 164 -0.86 -4.51 13.62
CA LEU A 164 -1.55 -5.28 14.66
C LEU A 164 -1.67 -4.52 15.98
N ALA A 165 -0.61 -3.82 16.40
CA ALA A 165 -0.61 -3.00 17.60
C ALA A 165 -1.62 -1.83 17.49
N ALA A 166 -1.65 -1.15 16.35
CA ALA A 166 -2.60 -0.06 16.10
C ALA A 166 -4.06 -0.55 16.07
N MET A 167 -4.33 -1.70 15.45
CA MET A 167 -5.63 -2.35 15.45
C MET A 167 -6.07 -2.74 16.89
N ALA A 168 -5.17 -3.32 17.67
CA ALA A 168 -5.43 -3.70 19.07
C ALA A 168 -5.72 -2.47 19.91
N TRP A 169 -4.94 -1.41 19.77
CA TRP A 169 -5.16 -0.13 20.45
C TRP A 169 -6.55 0.45 20.15
N ARG A 170 -6.92 0.51 18.89
CA ARG A 170 -8.22 0.99 18.44
C ARG A 170 -9.36 0.16 19.03
N ARG A 171 -9.27 -1.16 19.04
CA ARG A 171 -10.27 -2.08 19.61
C ARG A 171 -10.41 -1.94 21.12
N ALA A 172 -9.34 -1.57 21.81
CA ALA A 172 -9.35 -1.30 23.25
C ALA A 172 -9.94 0.08 23.60
N GLY A 173 -10.50 0.82 22.64
CA GLY A 173 -11.08 2.15 22.86
C GLY A 173 -10.02 3.26 22.97
N GLY A 174 -8.81 3.01 22.52
CA GLY A 174 -7.76 4.02 22.43
C GLY A 174 -8.15 5.14 21.45
N ALA A 175 -7.96 6.40 21.86
CA ALA A 175 -8.11 7.52 20.95
C ALA A 175 -7.00 7.51 19.89
N THR A 176 -7.34 7.87 18.65
CA THR A 176 -6.31 8.05 17.62
C THR A 176 -5.26 9.04 18.12
N PRO A 177 -3.96 8.71 18.14
CA PRO A 177 -2.94 9.66 18.54
C PRO A 177 -3.05 10.93 17.68
N ALA A 178 -2.92 12.08 18.32
CA ALA A 178 -2.85 13.35 17.60
C ALA A 178 -1.65 13.32 16.63
N PRO A 179 -1.76 13.99 15.48
CA PRO A 179 -0.70 14.06 14.47
C PRO A 179 0.60 14.65 15.02
#